data_370e62dfec7c5d380356a72e08e1bbe2
#
_entry.id   370e62dfec7c5d380356a72e08e1bbe2
#
_cell.length_a   1.000
_cell.length_b   1.000
_cell.length_c   1.000
_cell.angle_alpha   90.00
_cell.angle_beta   90.00
_cell.angle_gamma   90.00
#
_symmetry.space_group_name_H-M   'P 1'
#
loop_
_entity.id
_entity.type
_entity.pdbx_description
1 polymer ?
#
loop_
_entity_poly.entity_id
_entity_poly.type
_entity_poly.pdbx_seq_one_letter_code
_entity_poly.pdbx_strand_id
1 'polypeptide(L)'
;VIGFAQRTQGLIVASGNPLGLQSLADIARTGARFMNRPLGTGTRVLLDDLLAQAGLDAQALQGYTLNEPSHTAIAQAVAAGAADVGMGIEVAARARGLDFVPLVQERYHLACLKASLDQPATQALRSLLQTPDWLAHMQALHGYAPLHCGEVLAMSTVLPWWQFARKKHATSFRNKSLLLHF
;
A
#
# COMPACT_ATOMS: atom_id res chain seq x y z
N VAL A 1 -17.71 5.16 3.05
CA VAL A 1 -16.78 4.06 2.73
C VAL A 1 -17.15 2.83 3.50
N ILE A 2 -16.74 1.66 3.01
CA ILE A 2 -16.94 0.36 3.64
C ILE A 2 -15.56 -0.13 4.08
N GLY A 3 -15.43 -0.55 5.34
CA GLY A 3 -14.20 -1.13 5.86
C GLY A 3 -13.87 -2.45 5.16
N PHE A 4 -12.58 -2.71 4.96
CA PHE A 4 -12.13 -3.88 4.22
C PHE A 4 -10.95 -4.57 4.88
N ALA A 5 -9.76 -3.96 4.88
CA ALA A 5 -8.55 -4.60 5.34
C ALA A 5 -7.50 -3.62 5.85
N GLN A 6 -6.63 -4.10 6.69
CA GLN A 6 -5.32 -3.54 6.93
C GLN A 6 -4.29 -4.34 6.15
N ARG A 7 -3.31 -3.67 5.55
CA ARG A 7 -2.27 -4.30 4.75
C ARG A 7 -0.91 -3.68 5.06
N THR A 8 0.12 -4.52 5.11
CA THR A 8 1.50 -4.05 5.28
C THR A 8 2.16 -3.85 3.93
N GLN A 9 2.75 -2.67 3.72
CA GLN A 9 3.70 -2.42 2.65
C GLN A 9 5.12 -2.35 3.20
N GLY A 10 6.10 -2.78 2.40
CA GLY A 10 7.49 -2.84 2.81
C GLY A 10 8.42 -3.22 1.67
N LEU A 11 9.63 -3.62 2.03
CA LEU A 11 10.66 -4.01 1.07
C LEU A 11 10.54 -5.52 0.78
N ILE A 12 10.47 -5.84 -0.49
CA ILE A 12 10.63 -7.20 -1.02
C ILE A 12 12.12 -7.38 -1.28
N VAL A 13 12.77 -8.33 -0.61
CA VAL A 13 14.21 -8.59 -0.72
C VAL A 13 14.46 -10.06 -0.99
N ALA A 14 15.64 -10.39 -1.49
CA ALA A 14 16.04 -11.78 -1.71
C ALA A 14 16.00 -12.58 -0.40
N SER A 15 15.80 -13.89 -0.50
CA SER A 15 15.77 -14.79 0.66
C SER A 15 17.04 -14.65 1.50
N GLY A 16 16.88 -14.57 2.80
CA GLY A 16 17.96 -14.31 3.76
C GLY A 16 18.40 -12.85 3.84
N ASN A 17 17.79 -11.95 3.06
CA ASN A 17 18.13 -10.51 3.03
C ASN A 17 19.66 -10.27 3.02
N PRO A 18 20.39 -10.73 1.99
CA PRO A 18 21.86 -10.77 2.00
C PRO A 18 22.52 -9.39 2.11
N LEU A 19 21.80 -8.31 1.75
CA LEU A 19 22.28 -6.94 1.88
C LEU A 19 21.91 -6.29 3.23
N GLY A 20 21.18 -6.98 4.10
CA GLY A 20 20.77 -6.49 5.41
C GLY A 20 19.89 -5.25 5.36
N LEU A 21 19.06 -5.11 4.33
CA LEU A 21 18.20 -3.93 4.13
C LEU A 21 17.06 -3.91 5.15
N GLN A 22 16.94 -2.83 5.93
CA GLN A 22 15.87 -2.63 6.91
C GLN A 22 15.09 -1.34 6.69
N SER A 23 15.60 -0.45 5.84
CA SER A 23 15.04 0.89 5.61
C SER A 23 15.35 1.40 4.20
N LEU A 24 14.69 2.49 3.78
CA LEU A 24 15.03 3.20 2.54
C LEU A 24 16.45 3.80 2.60
N ALA A 25 16.90 4.21 3.79
CA ALA A 25 18.26 4.71 3.99
C ALA A 25 19.33 3.62 3.74
N ASP A 26 19.03 2.36 4.08
CA ASP A 26 19.94 1.26 3.76
C ASP A 26 20.06 1.03 2.26
N ILE A 27 18.95 1.14 1.53
CA ILE A 27 18.96 1.01 0.06
C ILE A 27 19.87 2.09 -0.55
N ALA A 28 19.70 3.34 -0.12
CA ALA A 28 20.51 4.46 -0.59
C ALA A 28 21.99 4.27 -0.24
N ARG A 29 22.30 3.84 0.99
CA ARG A 29 23.66 3.64 1.49
C ARG A 29 24.38 2.47 0.81
N THR A 30 23.68 1.39 0.52
CA THR A 30 24.26 0.18 -0.11
C THR A 30 24.35 0.27 -1.63
N GLY A 31 23.61 1.19 -2.24
CA GLY A 31 23.46 1.26 -3.69
C GLY A 31 22.70 0.06 -4.27
N ALA A 32 21.85 -0.59 -3.47
CA ALA A 32 21.05 -1.72 -3.92
C ALA A 32 20.14 -1.31 -5.08
N ARG A 33 20.07 -2.19 -6.10
CA ARG A 33 19.26 -1.96 -7.31
C ARG A 33 17.78 -2.04 -6.94
N PHE A 34 17.12 -0.90 -7.00
CA PHE A 34 15.73 -0.74 -6.61
C PHE A 34 14.79 -0.88 -7.81
N MET A 35 13.69 -1.62 -7.65
CA MET A 35 12.59 -1.70 -8.61
C MET A 35 11.35 -1.01 -8.04
N ASN A 36 10.85 -0.03 -8.78
CA ASN A 36 9.73 0.81 -8.35
C ASN A 36 8.40 0.38 -8.97
N ARG A 37 7.35 1.09 -8.60
CA ARG A 37 6.02 1.05 -9.20
C ARG A 37 5.82 2.25 -10.11
N PRO A 38 4.96 2.16 -11.15
CA PRO A 38 4.64 3.29 -12.01
C PRO A 38 4.09 4.49 -11.23
N LEU A 39 4.34 5.68 -11.76
CA LEU A 39 3.72 6.92 -11.28
C LEU A 39 2.19 6.78 -11.22
N GLY A 40 1.58 7.36 -10.18
CA GLY A 40 0.13 7.31 -9.96
C GLY A 40 -0.36 6.07 -9.21
N THR A 41 0.51 5.10 -8.91
CA THR A 41 0.15 3.98 -8.01
C THR A 41 0.29 4.39 -6.54
N GLY A 42 -0.58 3.87 -5.67
CA GLY A 42 -0.52 4.16 -4.23
C GLY A 42 0.83 3.83 -3.59
N THR A 43 1.44 2.71 -3.99
CA THR A 43 2.78 2.32 -3.51
C THR A 43 3.86 3.32 -3.92
N ARG A 44 3.77 3.92 -5.12
CA ARG A 44 4.71 4.95 -5.55
C ARG A 44 4.54 6.24 -4.75
N VAL A 45 3.30 6.67 -4.54
CA VAL A 45 3.00 7.84 -3.69
C VAL A 45 3.52 7.62 -2.28
N LEU A 46 3.27 6.43 -1.71
CA LEU A 46 3.76 6.08 -0.39
C LEU A 46 5.29 6.07 -0.30
N LEU A 47 5.99 5.54 -1.31
CA LEU A 47 7.45 5.58 -1.38
C LEU A 47 7.97 7.03 -1.36
N ASP A 48 7.37 7.90 -2.19
CA ASP A 48 7.79 9.29 -2.30
C ASP A 48 7.58 10.04 -0.97
N ASP A 49 6.47 9.77 -0.27
CA ASP A 49 6.20 10.29 1.07
C ASP A 49 7.21 9.79 2.11
N LEU A 50 7.55 8.50 2.09
CA LEU A 50 8.54 7.90 3.00
C LEU A 50 9.96 8.45 2.76
N LEU A 51 10.35 8.66 1.50
CA LEU A 51 11.61 9.30 1.15
C LEU A 51 11.67 10.73 1.70
N ALA A 52 10.61 11.51 1.49
CA ALA A 52 10.52 12.87 2.00
C ALA A 52 10.60 12.93 3.54
N GLN A 53 9.91 12.01 4.24
CA GLN A 53 9.98 11.90 5.69
C GLN A 53 11.38 11.52 6.20
N ALA A 54 12.10 10.69 5.45
CA ALA A 54 13.46 10.30 5.75
C ALA A 54 14.51 11.34 5.34
N GLY A 55 14.11 12.44 4.67
CA GLY A 55 15.03 13.44 4.12
C GLY A 55 15.93 12.89 3.01
N LEU A 56 15.48 11.87 2.29
CA LEU A 56 16.23 11.23 1.21
C LEU A 56 15.78 11.77 -0.15
N ASP A 57 16.76 12.06 -1.00
CA ASP A 57 16.50 12.33 -2.41
C ASP A 57 16.10 11.03 -3.13
N ALA A 58 15.10 11.10 -3.98
CA ALA A 58 14.67 9.97 -4.79
C ALA A 58 15.79 9.41 -5.68
N GLN A 59 16.71 10.26 -6.12
CA GLN A 59 17.86 9.88 -6.93
C GLN A 59 18.92 9.07 -6.14
N ALA A 60 18.84 9.07 -4.82
CA ALA A 60 19.69 8.22 -3.99
C ALA A 60 19.36 6.73 -4.13
N LEU A 61 18.18 6.39 -4.64
CA LEU A 61 17.80 5.01 -4.93
C LEU A 61 18.20 4.64 -6.37
N GLN A 62 19.21 3.80 -6.51
CA GLN A 62 19.61 3.29 -7.81
C GLN A 62 18.47 2.49 -8.44
N GLY A 63 17.90 2.96 -9.55
CA GLY A 63 16.77 2.33 -10.22
C GLY A 63 15.40 2.95 -9.86
N TYR A 64 15.35 4.09 -9.17
CA TYR A 64 14.11 4.77 -8.83
C TYR A 64 13.16 5.00 -10.03
N THR A 65 13.70 5.19 -11.22
CA THR A 65 12.94 5.38 -12.47
C THR A 65 12.51 4.08 -13.14
N LEU A 66 13.13 2.94 -12.77
CA LEU A 66 12.75 1.63 -13.26
C LEU A 66 11.49 1.18 -12.54
N ASN A 67 10.51 0.63 -13.27
CA ASN A 67 9.25 0.27 -12.65
C ASN A 67 8.61 -0.96 -13.26
N GLU A 68 7.82 -1.66 -12.44
CA GLU A 68 7.04 -2.83 -12.78
C GLU A 68 5.55 -2.61 -12.50
N PRO A 69 4.65 -3.16 -13.35
CA PRO A 69 3.23 -2.85 -13.30
C PRO A 69 2.49 -3.43 -12.08
N SER A 70 3.05 -4.40 -11.36
CA SER A 70 2.39 -5.05 -10.22
C SER A 70 3.37 -5.42 -9.10
N HIS A 71 2.86 -5.67 -7.90
CA HIS A 71 3.68 -6.19 -6.79
C HIS A 71 4.28 -7.55 -7.11
N THR A 72 3.54 -8.39 -7.86
CA THR A 72 4.01 -9.69 -8.33
C THR A 72 5.17 -9.54 -9.32
N ALA A 73 5.12 -8.55 -10.20
CA ALA A 73 6.19 -8.28 -11.14
C ALA A 73 7.46 -7.76 -10.43
N ILE A 74 7.31 -6.91 -9.41
CA ILE A 74 8.45 -6.52 -8.54
C ILE A 74 9.05 -7.75 -7.85
N ALA A 75 8.24 -8.60 -7.24
CA ALA A 75 8.72 -9.82 -6.60
C ALA A 75 9.43 -10.74 -7.60
N GLN A 76 8.92 -10.81 -8.84
CA GLN A 76 9.59 -11.55 -9.92
C GLN A 76 10.95 -10.95 -10.29
N ALA A 77 11.05 -9.62 -10.38
CA ALA A 77 12.30 -8.94 -10.69
C ALA A 77 13.37 -9.21 -9.61
N VAL A 78 12.97 -9.19 -8.34
CA VAL A 78 13.86 -9.54 -7.22
C VAL A 78 14.25 -11.02 -7.25
N ALA A 79 13.29 -11.94 -7.45
CA ALA A 79 13.56 -13.37 -7.52
C ALA A 79 14.49 -13.75 -8.67
N ALA A 80 14.40 -13.04 -9.81
CA ALA A 80 15.25 -13.23 -10.97
C ALA A 80 16.62 -12.53 -10.86
N GLY A 81 16.89 -11.79 -9.78
CA GLY A 81 18.13 -11.01 -9.62
C GLY A 81 18.23 -9.79 -10.54
N ALA A 82 17.14 -9.38 -11.19
CA ALA A 82 17.10 -8.14 -11.98
C ALA A 82 17.11 -6.89 -11.09
N ALA A 83 16.62 -7.02 -9.87
CA ALA A 83 16.70 -6.03 -8.80
C ALA A 83 17.12 -6.71 -7.49
N ASP A 84 17.67 -5.94 -6.57
CA ASP A 84 18.04 -6.42 -5.23
C ASP A 84 16.89 -6.21 -4.24
N VAL A 85 16.06 -5.21 -4.51
CA VAL A 85 14.94 -4.81 -3.64
C VAL A 85 13.87 -4.07 -4.44
N GLY A 86 12.63 -4.14 -3.97
CA GLY A 86 11.54 -3.29 -4.47
C GLY A 86 10.49 -3.07 -3.38
N MET A 87 9.66 -2.04 -3.51
CA MET A 87 8.58 -1.78 -2.57
C MET A 87 7.30 -2.50 -2.99
N GLY A 88 6.71 -3.23 -2.05
CA GLY A 88 5.50 -4.00 -2.35
C GLY A 88 4.78 -4.52 -1.11
N ILE A 89 4.06 -5.61 -1.29
CA ILE A 89 3.23 -6.26 -0.25
C ILE A 89 3.79 -7.64 0.09
N GLU A 90 3.63 -8.06 1.34
CA GLU A 90 4.23 -9.29 1.85
C GLU A 90 3.77 -10.54 1.09
N VAL A 91 2.47 -10.65 0.76
CA VAL A 91 1.95 -11.81 0.03
C VAL A 91 2.66 -12.02 -1.31
N ALA A 92 3.07 -10.94 -2.00
CA ALA A 92 3.79 -11.05 -3.27
C ALA A 92 5.23 -11.56 -3.07
N ALA A 93 5.90 -11.15 -1.99
CA ALA A 93 7.21 -11.65 -1.61
C ALA A 93 7.16 -13.14 -1.26
N ARG A 94 6.25 -13.53 -0.34
CA ARG A 94 6.12 -14.92 0.13
C ARG A 94 5.75 -15.89 -1.00
N ALA A 95 4.91 -15.47 -1.94
CA ALA A 95 4.55 -16.27 -3.10
C ALA A 95 5.74 -16.64 -4.01
N ARG A 96 6.88 -15.98 -3.84
CA ARG A 96 8.13 -16.21 -4.59
C ARG A 96 9.29 -16.70 -3.71
N GLY A 97 9.01 -17.08 -2.44
CA GLY A 97 10.05 -17.50 -1.50
C GLY A 97 11.02 -16.40 -1.11
N LEU A 98 10.62 -15.14 -1.26
CA LEU A 98 11.40 -13.97 -0.89
C LEU A 98 11.13 -13.54 0.54
N ASP A 99 12.05 -12.79 1.11
CA ASP A 99 11.85 -12.15 2.40
C ASP A 99 11.20 -10.77 2.26
N PHE A 100 10.63 -10.33 3.36
CA PHE A 100 9.87 -9.09 3.43
C PHE A 100 10.25 -8.29 4.67
N VAL A 101 10.56 -7.01 4.50
CA VAL A 101 10.85 -6.08 5.58
C VAL A 101 9.69 -5.08 5.67
N PRO A 102 8.87 -5.14 6.72
CA PRO A 102 7.71 -4.27 6.86
C PRO A 102 8.15 -2.82 7.10
N LEU A 103 7.51 -1.87 6.40
CA LEU A 103 7.76 -0.43 6.58
C LEU A 103 6.54 0.30 7.15
N VAL A 104 5.35 0.04 6.60
CA VAL A 104 4.14 0.80 6.96
C VAL A 104 2.89 -0.07 6.84
N GLN A 105 1.92 0.22 7.71
CA GLN A 105 0.58 -0.35 7.60
C GLN A 105 -0.37 0.65 6.96
N GLU A 106 -1.08 0.22 5.94
CA GLU A 106 -2.13 0.98 5.27
C GLU A 106 -3.52 0.41 5.55
N ARG A 107 -4.53 1.25 5.46
CA ARG A 107 -5.93 0.87 5.63
C ARG A 107 -6.63 0.89 4.29
N TYR A 108 -7.22 -0.22 3.92
CA TYR A 108 -8.01 -0.39 2.70
C TYR A 108 -9.49 -0.24 2.99
N HIS A 109 -10.14 0.57 2.18
CA HIS A 109 -11.58 0.79 2.24
C HIS A 109 -12.16 0.68 0.84
N LEU A 110 -13.39 0.19 0.74
CA LEU A 110 -14.14 0.24 -0.50
C LEU A 110 -14.95 1.53 -0.52
N ALA A 111 -14.86 2.28 -1.60
CA ALA A 111 -15.63 3.51 -1.77
C ALA A 111 -16.81 3.28 -2.69
N CYS A 112 -17.98 3.78 -2.32
CA CYS A 112 -19.17 3.83 -3.15
C CYS A 112 -19.95 5.12 -2.93
N LEU A 113 -20.86 5.42 -3.86
CA LEU A 113 -21.82 6.51 -3.65
C LEU A 113 -22.76 6.14 -2.50
N LYS A 114 -23.21 7.15 -1.73
CA LYS A 114 -24.15 6.92 -0.64
C LYS A 114 -25.44 6.22 -1.13
N ALA A 115 -25.94 6.63 -2.28
CA ALA A 115 -27.11 6.01 -2.89
C ALA A 115 -26.93 4.53 -3.30
N SER A 116 -25.67 4.06 -3.39
CA SER A 116 -25.40 2.67 -3.74
C SER A 116 -25.33 1.74 -2.52
N LEU A 117 -25.35 2.29 -1.29
CA LEU A 117 -25.24 1.49 -0.06
C LEU A 117 -26.41 0.51 0.10
N ASP A 118 -27.61 0.91 -0.34
CA ASP A 118 -28.83 0.12 -0.20
C ASP A 118 -29.10 -0.79 -1.40
N GLN A 119 -28.23 -0.78 -2.41
CA GLN A 119 -28.36 -1.67 -3.56
C GLN A 119 -28.08 -3.13 -3.16
N PRO A 120 -28.82 -4.11 -3.71
CA PRO A 120 -28.67 -5.52 -3.36
C PRO A 120 -27.23 -6.05 -3.49
N ALA A 121 -26.52 -5.65 -4.54
CA ALA A 121 -25.12 -6.05 -4.76
C ALA A 121 -24.19 -5.53 -3.65
N THR A 122 -24.36 -4.27 -3.22
CA THR A 122 -23.56 -3.70 -2.14
C THR A 122 -23.88 -4.36 -0.80
N GLN A 123 -25.14 -4.66 -0.55
CA GLN A 123 -25.56 -5.37 0.66
C GLN A 123 -24.98 -6.79 0.69
N ALA A 124 -25.06 -7.53 -0.43
CA ALA A 124 -24.48 -8.86 -0.56
C ALA A 124 -22.95 -8.84 -0.33
N LEU A 125 -22.25 -7.87 -0.92
CA LEU A 125 -20.82 -7.68 -0.68
C LEU A 125 -20.52 -7.44 0.79
N ARG A 126 -21.22 -6.53 1.46
CA ARG A 126 -21.04 -6.24 2.87
C ARG A 126 -21.26 -7.47 3.75
N SER A 127 -22.31 -8.25 3.47
CA SER A 127 -22.62 -9.49 4.17
C SER A 127 -21.48 -10.52 3.98
N LEU A 128 -20.98 -10.68 2.75
CA LEU A 128 -19.85 -11.57 2.46
C LEU A 128 -18.60 -11.18 3.26
N LEU A 129 -18.26 -9.89 3.29
CA LEU A 129 -17.07 -9.40 4.02
C LEU A 129 -17.13 -9.65 5.53
N GLN A 130 -18.32 -9.89 6.09
CA GLN A 130 -18.54 -10.16 7.51
C GLN A 130 -18.60 -11.66 7.85
N THR A 131 -18.55 -12.53 6.86
CA THR A 131 -18.60 -13.98 7.10
C THR A 131 -17.32 -14.47 7.81
N PRO A 132 -17.44 -15.47 8.70
CA PRO A 132 -16.27 -16.08 9.33
C PRO A 132 -15.25 -16.61 8.33
N ASP A 133 -15.70 -17.21 7.23
CA ASP A 133 -14.84 -17.75 6.17
C ASP A 133 -14.02 -16.66 5.49
N TRP A 134 -14.64 -15.51 5.19
CA TRP A 134 -13.93 -14.36 4.64
C TRP A 134 -12.87 -13.83 5.62
N LEU A 135 -13.25 -13.65 6.88
CA LEU A 135 -12.35 -13.15 7.91
C LEU A 135 -11.15 -14.10 8.13
N ALA A 136 -11.41 -15.40 8.17
CA ALA A 136 -10.36 -16.40 8.28
C ALA A 136 -9.43 -16.41 7.06
N HIS A 137 -10.01 -16.31 5.84
CA HIS A 137 -9.23 -16.21 4.61
C HIS A 137 -8.33 -14.97 4.60
N MET A 138 -8.86 -13.82 5.00
CA MET A 138 -8.09 -12.57 5.07
C MET A 138 -6.94 -12.66 6.09
N GLN A 139 -7.17 -13.29 7.25
CA GLN A 139 -6.16 -13.51 8.27
C GLN A 139 -5.04 -14.46 7.83
N ALA A 140 -5.35 -15.40 6.93
CA ALA A 140 -4.38 -16.34 6.39
C ALA A 140 -3.44 -15.69 5.33
N LEU A 141 -3.79 -14.52 4.79
CA LEU A 141 -2.96 -13.82 3.83
C LEU A 141 -1.81 -13.08 4.52
N HIS A 142 -0.58 -13.35 4.13
CA HIS A 142 0.59 -12.68 4.69
C HIS A 142 0.51 -11.16 4.50
N GLY A 143 0.69 -10.44 5.59
CA GLY A 143 0.67 -8.97 5.61
C GLY A 143 -0.73 -8.35 5.52
N TYR A 144 -1.80 -9.14 5.62
CA TYR A 144 -3.18 -8.65 5.68
C TYR A 144 -3.82 -8.96 7.04
N ALA A 145 -4.75 -8.10 7.43
CA ALA A 145 -5.65 -8.34 8.55
C ALA A 145 -7.04 -7.74 8.24
N PRO A 146 -8.14 -8.38 8.66
CA PRO A 146 -9.47 -7.79 8.54
C PRO A 146 -9.54 -6.49 9.38
N LEU A 147 -10.15 -5.46 8.82
CA LEU A 147 -10.35 -4.18 9.50
C LEU A 147 -11.71 -3.62 9.16
N HIS A 148 -12.65 -3.62 10.12
CA HIS A 148 -14.02 -3.14 9.95
C HIS A 148 -14.73 -3.72 8.72
N CYS A 149 -14.47 -4.98 8.40
CA CYS A 149 -14.96 -5.63 7.19
C CYS A 149 -16.48 -5.52 7.04
N GLY A 150 -16.95 -4.92 5.93
CA GLY A 150 -18.37 -4.73 5.64
C GLY A 150 -19.07 -3.63 6.46
N GLU A 151 -18.40 -3.00 7.43
CA GLU A 151 -18.96 -1.87 8.18
C GLU A 151 -18.99 -0.60 7.34
N VAL A 152 -20.05 0.19 7.46
CA VAL A 152 -20.12 1.51 6.82
C VAL A 152 -19.50 2.54 7.76
N LEU A 153 -18.41 3.14 7.32
CA LEU A 153 -17.67 4.14 8.07
C LEU A 153 -17.91 5.54 7.50
N ALA A 154 -17.99 6.54 8.37
CA ALA A 154 -18.08 7.93 7.95
C ALA A 154 -16.73 8.38 7.35
N MET A 155 -16.79 9.17 6.27
CA MET A 155 -15.57 9.76 5.67
C MET A 155 -14.76 10.57 6.67
N SER A 156 -15.41 11.26 7.61
CA SER A 156 -14.75 12.02 8.67
C SER A 156 -13.96 11.14 9.65
N THR A 157 -14.33 9.87 9.79
CA THR A 157 -13.61 8.89 10.62
C THR A 157 -12.38 8.37 9.91
N VAL A 158 -12.50 8.10 8.60
CA VAL A 158 -11.43 7.52 7.77
C VAL A 158 -10.42 8.58 7.33
N LEU A 159 -10.91 9.78 7.00
CA LEU A 159 -10.14 10.91 6.53
C LEU A 159 -10.39 12.12 7.47
N PRO A 160 -9.64 12.25 8.56
CA PRO A 160 -9.87 13.33 9.55
C PRO A 160 -9.84 14.74 8.95
N TRP A 161 -9.04 14.94 7.89
CA TRP A 161 -8.96 16.21 7.16
C TRP A 161 -10.20 16.50 6.31
N TRP A 162 -11.08 15.52 6.03
CA TRP A 162 -12.31 15.72 5.26
C TRP A 162 -13.26 16.73 5.91
N GLN A 163 -13.23 16.90 7.22
CA GLN A 163 -14.03 17.88 7.93
C GLN A 163 -13.66 19.33 7.53
N PHE A 164 -12.42 19.56 7.12
CA PHE A 164 -11.96 20.88 6.70
C PHE A 164 -12.38 21.24 5.26
N ALA A 165 -12.62 20.25 4.40
CA ALA A 165 -13.08 20.47 3.04
C ALA A 165 -14.52 21.04 2.96
N ARG A 166 -15.36 20.76 3.94
CA ARG A 166 -16.74 21.26 4.05
C ARG A 166 -16.84 22.76 4.38
N LYS A 167 -15.81 23.37 4.94
CA LYS A 167 -15.83 24.77 5.40
C LYS A 167 -15.15 25.76 4.44
N LYS A 168 -14.55 25.30 3.35
CA LYS A 168 -13.86 26.17 2.37
C LYS A 168 -14.43 25.99 0.96
N HIS A 169 -15.56 26.59 0.70
CA HIS A 169 -15.79 27.16 -0.62
C HIS A 169 -14.85 28.36 -0.76
N ALA A 170 -14.03 28.33 -1.77
CA ALA A 170 -13.03 29.29 -2.23
C ALA A 170 -11.65 29.24 -1.55
N THR A 171 -10.68 29.11 -2.45
CA THR A 171 -9.25 29.38 -2.41
C THR A 171 -8.31 28.30 -1.89
N SER A 172 -7.45 27.93 -2.85
CA SER A 172 -6.13 27.30 -2.71
C SER A 172 -6.07 25.78 -2.65
N PHE A 173 -6.14 25.19 -3.84
CA PHE A 173 -5.43 23.94 -4.11
C PHE A 173 -3.93 24.23 -4.13
N ARG A 174 -3.28 24.15 -2.98
CA ARG A 174 -1.83 24.01 -2.86
C ARG A 174 -1.51 23.10 -1.69
N ASN A 175 -0.80 22.02 -2.00
CA ASN A 175 -0.16 21.08 -1.09
C ASN A 175 -1.05 20.35 -0.07
N LYS A 176 -1.61 19.23 -0.49
CA LYS A 176 -1.79 18.06 0.38
C LYS A 176 -1.70 16.82 -0.50
N SER A 177 -0.74 15.97 -0.18
CA SER A 177 -0.61 14.63 -0.73
C SER A 177 -1.98 13.96 -0.79
N LEU A 178 -2.42 13.68 -1.99
CA LEU A 178 -3.63 12.90 -2.23
C LEU A 178 -3.29 11.45 -1.93
N LEU A 179 -3.73 10.98 -0.78
CA LEU A 179 -3.92 9.55 -0.57
C LEU A 179 -5.11 9.11 -1.43
N LEU A 180 -4.83 8.81 -2.69
CA LEU A 180 -5.76 8.09 -3.54
C LEU A 180 -5.56 6.60 -3.27
N HIS A 181 -6.46 6.05 -2.49
CA HIS A 181 -6.57 4.62 -2.29
C HIS A 181 -7.69 4.12 -3.20
N PHE A 182 -7.31 3.52 -4.31
CA PHE A 182 -8.17 2.69 -5.13
C PHE A 182 -7.83 1.21 -4.94
#